data_4433d059f4bc4163d446d848e1246bdc
#
_entry.id   4433d059f4bc4163d446d848e1246bdc
#
_cell.length_a   1.000
_cell.length_b   1.000
_cell.length_c   1.000
_cell.angle_alpha   90.00
_cell.angle_beta   90.00
_cell.angle_gamma   90.00
#
_symmetry.space_group_name_H-M   'P 1'
#
loop_
_entity.id
_entity.type
_entity.pdbx_description
1 polymer ?
#
loop_
_entity_poly.entity_id
_entity_poly.type
_entity_poly.pdbx_seq_one_letter_code
_entity_poly.pdbx_strand_id
1 'polypeptide(L)'
;MMKKIAVLCVAASASLLWCGCDRKPAAGEKQAAPSGKREEPAEEKGEAAAWRERLDAASAKAARGKENDREHVKTLNDVAALYAEGLQNGWAHPLDVRSWCDSVAETGSGYSGETVIGAMFLYGTGVKRDAGAAREWFEYGLARPGTQRGNALYMLGMMYFKGDGADQDRNKALELWRKAADEEHPAAMGLLGRAYMEGKLGFDKDPASGRVLLEKAANGGNTPSSVYLGNIYAKGEGVEQDMERAMKWYEQAASAGDARAQYIVGLAYLEGSGVPVDEGKAFNWLRLAAGQDHVNAMLMLSVCYSTGKGTPQDADMAEVWKKKALQLNAEREGSRVPQTEER
;
A
#
# COMPACT_ATOMS: atom_id res chain seq x y z
N MET A 1 14.22 -16.46 -2.70
CA MET A 1 13.03 -16.25 -1.88
C MET A 1 12.76 -14.76 -1.65
N MET A 2 13.03 -13.87 -2.62
CA MET A 2 12.95 -12.41 -2.48
C MET A 2 12.28 -11.71 -3.68
N LYS A 3 11.28 -12.29 -4.34
CA LYS A 3 10.64 -11.70 -5.54
C LYS A 3 9.11 -11.61 -5.48
N LYS A 4 8.48 -11.64 -4.30
CA LYS A 4 7.00 -11.59 -4.18
C LYS A 4 6.42 -10.31 -3.56
N ILE A 5 7.19 -9.23 -3.42
CA ILE A 5 6.78 -8.04 -2.64
C ILE A 5 6.32 -6.86 -3.49
N ALA A 6 6.62 -6.81 -4.78
CA ALA A 6 6.46 -5.58 -5.59
C ALA A 6 5.01 -5.21 -5.98
N VAL A 7 4.07 -6.13 -5.99
CA VAL A 7 2.70 -5.87 -6.53
C VAL A 7 1.68 -5.49 -5.44
N LEU A 8 1.97 -5.79 -4.17
CA LEU A 8 1.04 -5.53 -3.04
C LEU A 8 1.30 -4.22 -2.30
N CYS A 9 2.42 -3.52 -2.57
CA CYS A 9 2.81 -2.34 -1.78
C CYS A 9 2.05 -1.05 -2.09
N VAL A 10 1.38 -0.91 -3.22
CA VAL A 10 0.65 0.35 -3.53
C VAL A 10 -0.64 0.48 -2.70
N ALA A 11 -1.23 -0.64 -2.28
CA ALA A 11 -2.44 -0.64 -1.46
C ALA A 11 -2.19 -0.76 0.06
N ALA A 12 -1.05 -1.34 0.49
CA ALA A 12 -0.82 -1.70 1.89
C ALA A 12 0.01 -0.70 2.72
N SER A 13 0.73 0.24 2.09
CA SER A 13 1.66 1.14 2.80
C SER A 13 1.03 2.39 3.44
N ALA A 14 -0.28 2.60 3.32
CA ALA A 14 -0.97 3.74 3.94
C ALA A 14 -1.19 3.62 5.45
N SER A 15 -0.89 2.48 6.08
CA SER A 15 -1.28 2.21 7.47
C SER A 15 -0.20 2.46 8.52
N LEU A 16 1.06 2.77 8.18
CA LEU A 16 2.18 2.69 9.13
C LEU A 16 2.96 3.97 9.42
N LEU A 17 2.55 5.15 8.99
CA LEU A 17 3.36 6.35 9.25
C LEU A 17 2.56 7.46 9.93
N TRP A 18 2.44 7.35 11.26
CA TRP A 18 2.21 8.50 12.11
C TRP A 18 3.19 8.49 13.29
N CYS A 19 4.39 9.04 13.08
CA CYS A 19 5.25 9.56 14.13
C CYS A 19 6.18 10.62 13.53
N GLY A 20 6.21 11.79 14.17
CA GLY A 20 6.91 12.98 13.69
C GLY A 20 8.43 12.89 13.84
N CYS A 21 9.11 13.76 13.10
CA CYS A 21 10.32 14.44 13.55
C CYS A 21 10.72 15.53 12.55
N ASP A 22 10.93 16.74 13.08
CA ASP A 22 11.43 17.93 12.39
C ASP A 22 12.90 17.80 12.01
N ARG A 23 13.25 18.16 10.75
CA ARG A 23 14.53 18.79 10.38
C ARG A 23 14.47 19.41 8.99
N LYS A 24 14.80 20.71 8.90
CA LYS A 24 14.95 21.46 7.65
C LYS A 24 16.28 21.12 6.96
N PRO A 25 16.33 21.09 5.62
CA PRO A 25 17.58 21.21 4.88
C PRO A 25 17.77 22.60 4.28
N ALA A 26 19.03 22.99 4.16
CA ALA A 26 19.51 24.28 3.67
C ALA A 26 19.48 24.38 2.14
N ALA A 27 19.34 25.61 1.65
CA ALA A 27 19.37 25.98 0.25
C ALA A 27 20.79 25.81 -0.38
N GLY A 28 20.84 25.30 -1.62
CA GLY A 28 22.08 25.18 -2.40
C GLY A 28 21.84 25.25 -3.90
N GLU A 29 22.38 26.27 -4.44
CA GLU A 29 22.78 26.67 -5.80
C GLU A 29 22.46 25.79 -7.04
N LYS A 30 21.92 26.47 -8.06
CA LYS A 30 21.80 26.00 -9.44
C LYS A 30 23.18 26.00 -10.11
N GLN A 31 23.67 24.84 -10.50
CA GLN A 31 24.78 24.71 -11.42
C GLN A 31 24.30 24.39 -12.83
N ALA A 32 24.79 25.19 -13.80
CA ALA A 32 24.59 25.02 -15.22
C ALA A 32 25.31 23.76 -15.74
N ALA A 33 24.69 23.05 -16.69
CA ALA A 33 25.25 21.86 -17.30
C ALA A 33 26.46 22.19 -18.19
N PRO A 34 27.54 21.43 -18.15
CA PRO A 34 28.64 21.55 -19.09
C PRO A 34 28.32 20.77 -20.37
N SER A 35 28.34 21.48 -21.50
CA SER A 35 28.33 20.90 -22.85
C SER A 35 29.71 20.31 -23.18
N GLY A 36 29.89 19.04 -22.93
CA GLY A 36 31.05 18.28 -23.36
C GLY A 36 30.64 16.82 -23.51
N LYS A 37 30.78 16.27 -24.73
CA LYS A 37 30.64 14.83 -24.95
C LYS A 37 31.67 14.10 -24.08
N ARG A 38 31.28 13.55 -22.95
CA ARG A 38 32.05 12.54 -22.24
C ARG A 38 31.93 11.24 -23.03
N GLU A 39 33.06 10.67 -23.45
CA GLU A 39 33.07 9.27 -23.90
C GLU A 39 32.77 8.39 -22.67
N GLU A 40 31.66 7.69 -22.74
CA GLU A 40 31.26 6.74 -21.70
C GLU A 40 32.28 5.60 -21.62
N PRO A 41 32.64 5.14 -20.40
CA PRO A 41 33.49 3.97 -20.21
C PRO A 41 32.90 2.74 -20.89
N ALA A 42 33.76 1.83 -21.35
CA ALA A 42 33.33 0.62 -22.07
C ALA A 42 32.40 -0.29 -21.24
N GLU A 43 32.55 -0.29 -19.90
CA GLU A 43 31.67 -0.99 -18.96
C GLU A 43 30.25 -0.40 -18.94
N GLU A 44 30.11 0.94 -18.88
CA GLU A 44 28.80 1.60 -18.93
C GLU A 44 28.05 1.32 -20.24
N LYS A 45 28.78 1.22 -21.36
CA LYS A 45 28.19 0.83 -22.66
C LYS A 45 27.68 -0.62 -22.65
N GLY A 46 28.36 -1.53 -21.95
CA GLY A 46 27.93 -2.91 -21.77
C GLY A 46 26.66 -3.04 -20.91
N GLU A 47 26.58 -2.31 -19.84
CA GLU A 47 25.41 -2.30 -18.94
C GLU A 47 24.18 -1.67 -19.62
N ALA A 48 24.35 -0.55 -20.33
CA ALA A 48 23.30 0.08 -21.10
C ALA A 48 22.75 -0.82 -22.23
N ALA A 49 23.63 -1.58 -22.89
CA ALA A 49 23.23 -2.55 -23.92
C ALA A 49 22.42 -3.72 -23.31
N ALA A 50 22.88 -4.29 -22.21
CA ALA A 50 22.18 -5.34 -21.49
C ALA A 50 20.83 -4.87 -20.94
N TRP A 51 20.75 -3.64 -20.44
CA TRP A 51 19.49 -3.01 -20.02
C TRP A 51 18.52 -2.90 -21.20
N ARG A 52 18.97 -2.43 -22.36
CA ARG A 52 18.13 -2.28 -23.57
C ARG A 52 17.59 -3.62 -24.04
N GLU A 53 18.40 -4.68 -24.05
CA GLU A 53 17.96 -6.03 -24.39
C GLU A 53 16.84 -6.53 -23.42
N ARG A 54 17.00 -6.28 -22.11
CA ARG A 54 15.96 -6.62 -21.10
C ARG A 54 14.69 -5.83 -21.33
N LEU A 55 14.79 -4.54 -21.66
CA LEU A 55 13.65 -3.66 -21.94
C LEU A 55 12.89 -4.13 -23.18
N ASP A 56 13.59 -4.44 -24.28
CA ASP A 56 13.00 -4.94 -25.53
C ASP A 56 12.27 -6.27 -25.30
N ALA A 57 12.88 -7.19 -24.56
CA ALA A 57 12.27 -8.48 -24.22
C ALA A 57 11.01 -8.32 -23.35
N ALA A 58 11.05 -7.45 -22.35
CA ALA A 58 9.91 -7.16 -21.48
C ALA A 58 8.78 -6.46 -22.24
N SER A 59 9.10 -5.48 -23.08
CA SER A 59 8.16 -4.75 -23.93
C SER A 59 7.48 -5.67 -24.95
N ALA A 60 8.22 -6.57 -25.58
CA ALA A 60 7.68 -7.56 -26.49
C ALA A 60 6.74 -8.56 -25.80
N LYS A 61 7.03 -8.89 -24.54
CA LYS A 61 6.14 -9.73 -23.71
C LYS A 61 4.88 -8.96 -23.32
N ALA A 62 4.99 -7.69 -22.94
CA ALA A 62 3.85 -6.84 -22.60
C ALA A 62 2.90 -6.67 -23.81
N ALA A 63 3.44 -6.47 -25.03
CA ALA A 63 2.65 -6.31 -26.24
C ALA A 63 1.80 -7.54 -26.62
N ARG A 64 2.11 -8.73 -26.08
CA ARG A 64 1.37 -9.99 -26.33
C ARG A 64 0.33 -10.28 -25.25
N GLY A 65 0.31 -9.53 -24.16
CA GLY A 65 -0.62 -9.72 -23.04
C GLY A 65 -2.05 -9.36 -23.42
N LYS A 66 -3.02 -10.02 -22.78
CA LYS A 66 -4.44 -9.63 -22.88
C LYS A 66 -4.74 -8.55 -21.86
N GLU A 67 -5.49 -7.55 -22.24
CA GLU A 67 -5.96 -6.48 -21.35
C GLU A 67 -6.61 -7.07 -20.09
N ASN A 68 -6.31 -6.44 -18.93
CA ASN A 68 -6.83 -6.81 -17.62
C ASN A 68 -6.42 -8.19 -17.06
N ASP A 69 -5.49 -8.91 -17.68
CA ASP A 69 -4.88 -10.08 -17.08
C ASP A 69 -3.82 -9.68 -16.04
N ARG A 70 -3.79 -10.35 -14.89
CA ARG A 70 -2.78 -10.13 -13.83
C ARG A 70 -1.34 -10.28 -14.34
N GLU A 71 -1.13 -11.21 -15.26
CA GLU A 71 0.20 -11.43 -15.88
C GLU A 71 0.57 -10.26 -16.79
N HIS A 72 -0.39 -9.69 -17.51
CA HIS A 72 -0.18 -8.48 -18.33
C HIS A 72 0.22 -7.28 -17.47
N VAL A 73 -0.54 -6.98 -16.40
CA VAL A 73 -0.22 -5.89 -15.45
C VAL A 73 1.16 -6.10 -14.83
N LYS A 74 1.52 -7.33 -14.46
CA LYS A 74 2.86 -7.66 -13.95
C LYS A 74 3.94 -7.35 -14.97
N THR A 75 3.72 -7.69 -16.24
CA THR A 75 4.69 -7.43 -17.31
C THR A 75 4.84 -5.93 -17.58
N LEU A 76 3.76 -5.15 -17.51
CA LEU A 76 3.82 -3.68 -17.58
C LEU A 76 4.61 -3.08 -16.42
N ASN A 77 4.46 -3.62 -15.21
CA ASN A 77 5.27 -3.21 -14.06
C ASN A 77 6.76 -3.54 -14.24
N ASP A 78 7.09 -4.69 -14.85
CA ASP A 78 8.48 -5.05 -15.18
C ASP A 78 9.09 -4.05 -16.19
N VAL A 79 8.32 -3.61 -17.21
CA VAL A 79 8.73 -2.56 -18.16
C VAL A 79 8.92 -1.22 -17.46
N ALA A 80 7.98 -0.81 -16.59
CA ALA A 80 8.10 0.43 -15.81
C ALA A 80 9.36 0.43 -14.93
N ALA A 81 9.69 -0.72 -14.32
CA ALA A 81 10.89 -0.88 -13.50
C ALA A 81 12.17 -0.68 -14.32
N LEU A 82 12.24 -1.24 -15.52
CA LEU A 82 13.37 -1.08 -16.43
C LEU A 82 13.51 0.38 -16.89
N TYR A 83 12.39 1.06 -17.19
CA TYR A 83 12.44 2.49 -17.51
C TYR A 83 12.90 3.35 -16.34
N ALA A 84 12.45 3.06 -15.10
CA ALA A 84 12.92 3.78 -13.91
C ALA A 84 14.44 3.56 -13.67
N GLU A 85 14.94 2.33 -13.84
CA GLU A 85 16.37 1.99 -13.82
C GLU A 85 17.12 2.77 -14.90
N GLY A 86 16.62 2.79 -16.13
CA GLY A 86 17.22 3.49 -17.26
C GLY A 86 17.27 5.02 -17.06
N LEU A 87 16.21 5.62 -16.51
CA LEU A 87 16.19 7.04 -16.14
C LEU A 87 17.25 7.38 -15.08
N GLN A 88 17.36 6.54 -14.05
CA GLN A 88 18.33 6.75 -12.97
C GLN A 88 19.77 6.71 -13.47
N ASN A 89 20.08 5.81 -14.41
CA ASN A 89 21.43 5.60 -14.93
C ASN A 89 21.73 6.42 -16.20
N GLY A 90 20.75 7.20 -16.67
CA GLY A 90 20.90 8.00 -17.90
C GLY A 90 20.84 7.18 -19.20
N TRP A 91 20.42 5.91 -19.14
CA TRP A 91 20.29 5.02 -20.31
C TRP A 91 18.96 5.21 -21.07
N ALA A 92 17.93 5.71 -20.38
CA ALA A 92 16.63 6.05 -20.97
C ALA A 92 16.46 7.56 -21.04
N HIS A 93 15.94 8.05 -22.17
CA HIS A 93 15.55 9.44 -22.28
C HIS A 93 14.14 9.64 -21.71
N PRO A 94 13.87 10.70 -20.91
CA PRO A 94 12.56 10.93 -20.32
C PRO A 94 11.41 10.99 -21.32
N LEU A 95 11.64 11.47 -22.54
CA LEU A 95 10.61 11.51 -23.58
C LEU A 95 10.22 10.12 -24.08
N ASP A 96 11.16 9.17 -24.16
CA ASP A 96 10.87 7.80 -24.57
C ASP A 96 9.99 7.11 -23.54
N VAL A 97 10.30 7.32 -22.25
CA VAL A 97 9.52 6.78 -21.14
C VAL A 97 8.11 7.38 -21.12
N ARG A 98 7.98 8.68 -21.35
CA ARG A 98 6.67 9.35 -21.46
C ARG A 98 5.88 8.83 -22.65
N SER A 99 6.51 8.66 -23.81
CA SER A 99 5.87 8.07 -24.99
C SER A 99 5.37 6.64 -24.73
N TRP A 100 6.12 5.85 -23.98
CA TRP A 100 5.65 4.53 -23.54
C TRP A 100 4.44 4.63 -22.61
N CYS A 101 4.47 5.50 -21.60
CA CYS A 101 3.32 5.73 -20.72
C CYS A 101 2.08 6.14 -21.53
N ASP A 102 2.24 7.00 -22.55
CA ASP A 102 1.17 7.44 -23.43
C ASP A 102 0.58 6.27 -24.22
N SER A 103 1.43 5.44 -24.83
CA SER A 103 0.98 4.29 -25.62
C SER A 103 0.22 3.25 -24.76
N VAL A 104 0.66 3.02 -23.53
CA VAL A 104 -0.02 2.07 -22.62
C VAL A 104 -1.37 2.63 -22.17
N ALA A 105 -1.47 3.93 -21.91
CA ALA A 105 -2.74 4.54 -21.52
C ALA A 105 -3.79 4.53 -22.64
N GLU A 106 -3.35 4.67 -23.91
CA GLU A 106 -4.23 4.58 -25.09
C GLU A 106 -4.88 3.19 -25.26
N THR A 107 -4.29 2.15 -24.68
CA THR A 107 -4.91 0.80 -24.71
C THR A 107 -6.21 0.70 -23.89
N GLY A 108 -6.51 1.68 -23.04
CA GLY A 108 -7.69 1.66 -22.18
C GLY A 108 -7.58 0.67 -21.01
N SER A 109 -6.41 0.09 -20.78
CA SER A 109 -6.15 -0.89 -19.71
C SER A 109 -6.30 -0.34 -18.29
N GLY A 110 -6.44 0.99 -18.13
CA GLY A 110 -6.45 1.67 -16.82
C GLY A 110 -5.07 1.65 -16.12
N TYR A 111 -4.03 1.17 -16.77
CA TYR A 111 -2.66 1.19 -16.23
C TYR A 111 -2.05 2.59 -16.35
N SER A 112 -1.41 3.06 -15.29
CA SER A 112 -0.74 4.35 -15.21
C SER A 112 0.76 4.14 -14.96
N GLY A 113 1.54 4.05 -16.06
CA GLY A 113 2.99 3.84 -16.01
C GLY A 113 3.70 4.94 -15.23
N GLU A 114 3.28 6.19 -15.42
CA GLU A 114 3.81 7.35 -14.71
C GLU A 114 3.62 7.26 -13.18
N THR A 115 2.46 6.77 -12.74
CA THR A 115 2.20 6.57 -11.30
C THR A 115 3.08 5.46 -10.71
N VAL A 116 3.31 4.38 -11.47
CA VAL A 116 4.19 3.29 -11.04
C VAL A 116 5.64 3.77 -10.96
N ILE A 117 6.14 4.47 -11.98
CA ILE A 117 7.50 5.02 -12.00
C ILE A 117 7.67 6.04 -10.86
N GLY A 118 6.71 6.96 -10.68
CA GLY A 118 6.71 7.90 -9.56
C GLY A 118 6.78 7.21 -8.21
N ALA A 119 6.00 6.13 -8.01
CA ALA A 119 6.05 5.35 -6.78
C ALA A 119 7.39 4.63 -6.58
N MET A 120 8.02 4.14 -7.65
CA MET A 120 9.34 3.53 -7.56
C MET A 120 10.40 4.51 -7.07
N PHE A 121 10.43 5.73 -7.61
CA PHE A 121 11.33 6.78 -7.13
C PHE A 121 10.99 7.23 -5.72
N LEU A 122 9.70 7.32 -5.35
CA LEU A 122 9.28 7.74 -4.01
C LEU A 122 9.73 6.76 -2.92
N TYR A 123 9.61 5.46 -3.19
CA TYR A 123 9.91 4.40 -2.21
C TYR A 123 11.30 3.77 -2.38
N GLY A 124 12.02 4.10 -3.45
CA GLY A 124 13.31 3.49 -3.76
C GLY A 124 13.19 2.02 -4.16
N THR A 125 12.11 1.63 -4.84
CA THR A 125 11.86 0.24 -5.21
C THR A 125 12.55 -0.08 -6.53
N GLY A 126 13.69 -0.77 -6.46
CA GLY A 126 14.51 -1.13 -7.62
C GLY A 126 15.36 0.02 -8.17
N VAL A 127 15.18 1.24 -7.67
CA VAL A 127 15.95 2.45 -7.99
C VAL A 127 16.30 3.20 -6.71
N LYS A 128 17.28 4.10 -6.76
CA LYS A 128 17.57 4.99 -5.64
C LYS A 128 16.39 5.92 -5.41
N ARG A 129 16.00 6.08 -4.15
CA ARG A 129 14.91 6.97 -3.75
C ARG A 129 15.21 8.41 -4.19
N ASP A 130 14.28 9.00 -4.92
CA ASP A 130 14.28 10.39 -5.35
C ASP A 130 12.86 10.96 -5.34
N ALA A 131 12.53 11.69 -4.28
CA ALA A 131 11.20 12.25 -4.11
C ALA A 131 10.92 13.43 -5.08
N GLY A 132 11.97 14.13 -5.57
CA GLY A 132 11.83 15.17 -6.59
C GLY A 132 11.38 14.57 -7.91
N ALA A 133 12.10 13.54 -8.38
CA ALA A 133 11.72 12.79 -9.59
C ALA A 133 10.31 12.16 -9.44
N ALA A 134 9.99 11.59 -8.28
CA ALA A 134 8.67 11.04 -8.02
C ALA A 134 7.55 12.07 -8.23
N ARG A 135 7.73 13.30 -7.70
CA ARG A 135 6.77 14.39 -7.86
C ARG A 135 6.58 14.75 -9.34
N GLU A 136 7.64 14.88 -10.10
CA GLU A 136 7.57 15.21 -11.53
C GLU A 136 6.77 14.17 -12.32
N TRP A 137 6.93 12.88 -12.00
CA TRP A 137 6.17 11.80 -12.63
C TRP A 137 4.69 11.81 -12.25
N PHE A 138 4.35 12.10 -10.99
CA PHE A 138 2.94 12.25 -10.59
C PHE A 138 2.31 13.50 -11.21
N GLU A 139 3.03 14.63 -11.28
CA GLU A 139 2.56 15.87 -11.93
C GLU A 139 2.36 15.64 -13.44
N TYR A 140 3.25 14.88 -14.09
CA TYR A 140 3.07 14.48 -15.47
C TYR A 140 1.80 13.66 -15.68
N GLY A 141 1.51 12.69 -14.81
CA GLY A 141 0.27 11.91 -14.86
C GLY A 141 -0.98 12.77 -14.71
N LEU A 142 -0.93 13.86 -13.92
CA LEU A 142 -2.08 14.77 -13.76
C LEU A 142 -2.34 15.65 -15.00
N ALA A 143 -1.32 15.96 -15.78
CA ALA A 143 -1.47 16.79 -16.98
C ALA A 143 -2.20 16.07 -18.12
N ARG A 144 -2.46 14.75 -17.98
CA ARG A 144 -3.05 13.91 -19.02
C ARG A 144 -4.54 13.69 -18.78
N PRO A 145 -5.38 13.78 -19.81
CA PRO A 145 -6.79 13.41 -19.70
C PRO A 145 -6.93 11.89 -19.62
N GLY A 146 -7.75 11.40 -18.71
CA GLY A 146 -8.44 10.12 -18.86
C GLY A 146 -8.02 8.94 -18.02
N THR A 147 -6.95 8.91 -17.21
CA THR A 147 -6.64 7.69 -16.45
C THR A 147 -6.16 7.94 -15.03
N GLN A 148 -6.76 7.21 -14.11
CA GLN A 148 -6.34 7.02 -12.69
C GLN A 148 -5.64 8.22 -12.02
N ARG A 149 -6.10 9.43 -12.35
CA ARG A 149 -5.60 10.69 -11.77
C ARG A 149 -5.69 10.67 -10.24
N GLY A 150 -6.69 9.95 -9.71
CA GLY A 150 -6.90 9.78 -8.28
C GLY A 150 -5.66 9.24 -7.56
N ASN A 151 -4.92 8.29 -8.14
CA ASN A 151 -3.67 7.79 -7.57
C ASN A 151 -2.59 8.87 -7.50
N ALA A 152 -2.35 9.60 -8.59
CA ALA A 152 -1.36 10.67 -8.64
C ALA A 152 -1.72 11.82 -7.69
N LEU A 153 -3.00 12.23 -7.65
CA LEU A 153 -3.53 13.22 -6.70
C LEU A 153 -3.31 12.79 -5.25
N TYR A 154 -3.64 11.54 -4.92
CA TYR A 154 -3.46 11.02 -3.58
C TYR A 154 -1.98 10.99 -3.16
N MET A 155 -1.10 10.53 -4.04
CA MET A 155 0.34 10.46 -3.77
C MET A 155 0.96 11.85 -3.62
N LEU A 156 0.63 12.79 -4.50
CA LEU A 156 1.08 14.19 -4.34
C LEU A 156 0.56 14.81 -3.05
N GLY A 157 -0.69 14.55 -2.67
CA GLY A 157 -1.23 14.97 -1.38
C GLY A 157 -0.40 14.44 -0.21
N MET A 158 0.01 13.17 -0.25
CA MET A 158 0.90 12.58 0.76
C MET A 158 2.28 13.25 0.79
N MET A 159 2.84 13.59 -0.39
CA MET A 159 4.14 14.26 -0.49
C MET A 159 4.09 15.67 0.11
N TYR A 160 3.08 16.47 -0.23
CA TYR A 160 2.90 17.81 0.37
C TYR A 160 2.59 17.73 1.86
N PHE A 161 1.83 16.73 2.31
CA PHE A 161 1.54 16.57 3.73
C PHE A 161 2.79 16.26 4.57
N LYS A 162 3.72 15.47 4.03
CA LYS A 162 4.97 15.09 4.69
C LYS A 162 6.13 16.05 4.45
N GLY A 163 6.07 16.88 3.42
CA GLY A 163 7.22 17.65 2.95
C GLY A 163 8.26 16.77 2.25
N ASP A 164 7.84 15.74 1.55
CA ASP A 164 8.70 14.76 0.88
C ASP A 164 8.77 15.07 -0.61
N GLY A 165 9.90 15.58 -1.08
CA GLY A 165 10.09 16.05 -2.46
C GLY A 165 9.42 17.39 -2.79
N ALA A 166 8.79 18.04 -1.81
CA ALA A 166 8.21 19.38 -1.87
C ALA A 166 8.20 19.98 -0.47
N ASP A 167 8.08 21.30 -0.34
CA ASP A 167 7.83 21.94 0.93
C ASP A 167 6.51 21.47 1.54
N GLN A 168 6.49 21.27 2.85
CA GLN A 168 5.28 20.83 3.54
C GLN A 168 4.16 21.87 3.37
N ASP A 169 3.04 21.45 2.80
CA ASP A 169 1.84 22.24 2.62
C ASP A 169 0.58 21.41 2.89
N ARG A 170 0.03 21.57 4.09
CA ARG A 170 -1.17 20.82 4.52
C ARG A 170 -2.42 21.22 3.75
N ASN A 171 -2.54 22.51 3.38
CA ASN A 171 -3.71 22.97 2.64
C ASN A 171 -3.73 22.41 1.23
N LYS A 172 -2.58 22.41 0.55
CA LYS A 172 -2.42 21.80 -0.76
C LYS A 172 -2.64 20.30 -0.70
N ALA A 173 -2.15 19.62 0.32
CA ALA A 173 -2.41 18.20 0.53
C ALA A 173 -3.91 17.89 0.63
N LEU A 174 -4.66 18.68 1.43
CA LEU A 174 -6.11 18.54 1.56
C LEU A 174 -6.85 18.79 0.24
N GLU A 175 -6.45 19.82 -0.51
CA GLU A 175 -7.02 20.10 -1.83
C GLU A 175 -6.83 18.93 -2.78
N LEU A 176 -5.60 18.36 -2.83
CA LEU A 176 -5.28 17.20 -3.66
C LEU A 176 -6.08 15.95 -3.25
N TRP A 177 -6.22 15.70 -1.95
CA TRP A 177 -7.02 14.56 -1.47
C TRP A 177 -8.52 14.73 -1.74
N ARG A 178 -9.07 15.97 -1.69
CA ARG A 178 -10.45 16.24 -2.10
C ARG A 178 -10.63 15.92 -3.58
N LYS A 179 -9.74 16.42 -4.44
CA LYS A 179 -9.76 16.09 -5.88
C LYS A 179 -9.63 14.58 -6.14
N ALA A 180 -8.77 13.88 -5.37
CA ALA A 180 -8.67 12.44 -5.45
C ALA A 180 -9.95 11.72 -5.03
N ALA A 181 -10.65 12.22 -4.02
CA ALA A 181 -11.93 11.66 -3.57
C ALA A 181 -13.06 11.94 -4.58
N ASP A 182 -13.05 13.10 -5.24
CA ASP A 182 -13.97 13.42 -6.34
C ASP A 182 -13.79 12.49 -7.55
N GLU A 183 -12.55 12.01 -7.77
CA GLU A 183 -12.20 10.94 -8.73
C GLU A 183 -12.46 9.52 -8.15
N GLU A 184 -13.22 9.42 -7.07
CA GLU A 184 -13.59 8.19 -6.39
C GLU A 184 -12.40 7.34 -5.91
N HIS A 185 -11.23 7.97 -5.65
CA HIS A 185 -10.04 7.25 -5.19
C HIS A 185 -10.25 6.69 -3.77
N PRO A 186 -10.23 5.35 -3.55
CA PRO A 186 -10.69 4.76 -2.30
C PRO A 186 -9.85 5.16 -1.08
N ALA A 187 -8.52 5.29 -1.23
CA ALA A 187 -7.67 5.68 -0.10
C ALA A 187 -7.86 7.17 0.29
N ALA A 188 -8.15 8.05 -0.68
CA ALA A 188 -8.45 9.46 -0.39
C ALA A 188 -9.81 9.59 0.32
N MET A 189 -10.83 8.90 -0.18
CA MET A 189 -12.15 8.85 0.49
C MET A 189 -12.04 8.30 1.91
N GLY A 190 -11.26 7.24 2.13
CA GLY A 190 -11.02 6.65 3.45
C GLY A 190 -10.30 7.61 4.40
N LEU A 191 -9.29 8.34 3.90
CA LEU A 191 -8.57 9.35 4.67
C LEU A 191 -9.48 10.51 5.10
N LEU A 192 -10.23 11.08 4.15
CA LEU A 192 -11.16 12.17 4.42
C LEU A 192 -12.33 11.71 5.31
N GLY A 193 -12.87 10.50 5.08
CA GLY A 193 -13.91 9.92 5.91
C GLY A 193 -13.48 9.82 7.38
N ARG A 194 -12.28 9.34 7.65
CA ARG A 194 -11.72 9.33 9.01
C ARG A 194 -11.51 10.74 9.57
N ALA A 195 -11.06 11.68 8.75
CA ALA A 195 -10.87 13.06 9.17
C ALA A 195 -12.20 13.70 9.64
N TYR A 196 -13.29 13.47 8.92
CA TYR A 196 -14.64 13.90 9.33
C TYR A 196 -15.12 13.16 10.60
N MET A 197 -14.89 11.84 10.71
CA MET A 197 -15.26 11.09 11.92
C MET A 197 -14.58 11.63 13.18
N GLU A 198 -13.31 12.04 13.06
CA GLU A 198 -12.46 12.41 14.19
C GLU A 198 -12.39 13.95 14.42
N GLY A 199 -12.87 14.76 13.48
CA GLY A 199 -12.70 16.24 13.52
C GLY A 199 -11.22 16.62 13.37
N LYS A 200 -10.50 16.00 12.45
CA LYS A 200 -9.08 16.22 12.20
C LYS A 200 -8.82 16.87 10.85
N LEU A 201 -7.57 17.25 10.60
CA LEU A 201 -7.13 17.87 9.35
C LEU A 201 -7.87 19.19 9.00
N GLY A 202 -8.37 19.90 10.00
CA GLY A 202 -9.11 21.17 9.79
C GLY A 202 -10.58 20.97 9.41
N PHE A 203 -11.11 19.73 9.50
CA PHE A 203 -12.54 19.49 9.38
C PHE A 203 -13.24 19.54 10.73
N ASP A 204 -14.45 20.08 10.75
CA ASP A 204 -15.35 19.87 11.86
C ASP A 204 -15.77 18.40 11.91
N LYS A 205 -16.04 17.93 13.14
CA LYS A 205 -16.47 16.54 13.34
C LYS A 205 -17.86 16.35 12.74
N ASP A 206 -17.95 15.54 11.70
CA ASP A 206 -19.20 15.12 11.03
C ASP A 206 -19.20 13.60 10.78
N PRO A 207 -19.66 12.82 11.78
CA PRO A 207 -19.70 11.36 11.65
C PRO A 207 -20.61 10.86 10.51
N ALA A 208 -21.64 11.60 10.13
CA ALA A 208 -22.55 11.20 9.06
C ALA A 208 -21.84 11.24 7.69
N SER A 209 -21.23 12.37 7.35
CA SER A 209 -20.43 12.51 6.12
C SER A 209 -19.21 11.58 6.14
N GLY A 210 -18.54 11.47 7.29
CA GLY A 210 -17.39 10.59 7.46
C GLY A 210 -17.73 9.14 7.14
N ARG A 211 -18.85 8.63 7.65
CA ARG A 211 -19.30 7.25 7.40
C ARG A 211 -19.61 7.02 5.91
N VAL A 212 -20.31 7.93 5.26
CA VAL A 212 -20.62 7.80 3.82
C VAL A 212 -19.34 7.68 2.99
N LEU A 213 -18.34 8.50 3.28
CA LEU A 213 -17.05 8.40 2.58
C LEU A 213 -16.30 7.09 2.89
N LEU A 214 -16.34 6.63 4.14
CA LEU A 214 -15.74 5.35 4.53
C LEU A 214 -16.43 4.16 3.85
N GLU A 215 -17.78 4.17 3.73
CA GLU A 215 -18.54 3.13 3.03
C GLU A 215 -18.19 3.10 1.53
N LYS A 216 -18.11 4.26 0.87
CA LYS A 216 -17.64 4.35 -0.51
C LYS A 216 -16.21 3.83 -0.66
N ALA A 217 -15.31 4.24 0.23
CA ALA A 217 -13.92 3.79 0.23
C ALA A 217 -13.80 2.27 0.42
N ALA A 218 -14.53 1.70 1.36
CA ALA A 218 -14.54 0.26 1.64
C ALA A 218 -15.09 -0.54 0.45
N ASN A 219 -16.19 -0.08 -0.15
CA ASN A 219 -16.76 -0.69 -1.36
C ASN A 219 -15.80 -0.56 -2.57
N GLY A 220 -14.99 0.48 -2.63
CA GLY A 220 -13.89 0.64 -3.59
C GLY A 220 -12.63 -0.19 -3.26
N GLY A 221 -12.68 -1.07 -2.25
CA GLY A 221 -11.58 -1.97 -1.89
C GLY A 221 -10.58 -1.40 -0.87
N ASN A 222 -10.87 -0.25 -0.24
CA ASN A 222 -10.01 0.27 0.82
C ASN A 222 -10.19 -0.54 2.12
N THR A 223 -9.37 -1.56 2.31
CA THR A 223 -9.39 -2.45 3.49
C THR A 223 -9.33 -1.70 4.84
N PRO A 224 -8.48 -0.65 5.03
CA PRO A 224 -8.49 0.13 6.26
C PRO A 224 -9.85 0.76 6.58
N SER A 225 -10.61 1.19 5.57
CA SER A 225 -11.96 1.73 5.77
C SER A 225 -12.95 0.65 6.19
N SER A 226 -12.86 -0.56 5.65
CA SER A 226 -13.68 -1.70 6.09
C SER A 226 -13.41 -2.04 7.57
N VAL A 227 -12.15 -2.12 7.97
CA VAL A 227 -11.79 -2.34 9.40
C VAL A 227 -12.33 -1.22 10.28
N TYR A 228 -12.21 0.04 9.84
CA TYR A 228 -12.68 1.20 10.61
C TYR A 228 -14.20 1.19 10.77
N LEU A 229 -14.95 0.87 9.71
CA LEU A 229 -16.40 0.70 9.77
C LEU A 229 -16.81 -0.45 10.69
N GLY A 230 -16.11 -1.59 10.64
CA GLY A 230 -16.30 -2.68 11.57
C GLY A 230 -16.18 -2.22 13.03
N ASN A 231 -15.13 -1.44 13.34
CA ASN A 231 -14.94 -0.88 14.69
C ASN A 231 -16.06 0.08 15.10
N ILE A 232 -16.53 0.95 14.18
CA ILE A 232 -17.63 1.89 14.43
C ILE A 232 -18.90 1.15 14.84
N TYR A 233 -19.31 0.15 14.04
CA TYR A 233 -20.52 -0.62 14.33
C TYR A 233 -20.37 -1.53 15.53
N ALA A 234 -19.19 -2.12 15.76
CA ALA A 234 -18.94 -2.97 16.92
C ALA A 234 -19.00 -2.20 18.25
N LYS A 235 -18.62 -0.93 18.26
CA LYS A 235 -18.60 -0.09 19.47
C LYS A 235 -19.81 0.84 19.60
N GLY A 236 -20.54 1.08 18.53
CA GLY A 236 -21.60 2.09 18.51
C GLY A 236 -21.05 3.53 18.47
N GLU A 237 -19.88 3.77 17.85
CA GLU A 237 -19.26 5.10 17.80
C GLU A 237 -19.98 6.01 16.77
N GLY A 238 -20.91 6.83 17.24
CA GLY A 238 -21.72 7.73 16.39
C GLY A 238 -22.83 7.03 15.58
N VAL A 239 -23.06 5.75 15.86
CA VAL A 239 -24.15 4.92 15.34
C VAL A 239 -24.63 3.97 16.45
N GLU A 240 -25.80 3.37 16.29
CA GLU A 240 -26.22 2.26 17.12
C GLU A 240 -25.25 1.07 16.97
N GLN A 241 -24.92 0.41 18.08
CA GLN A 241 -24.10 -0.78 18.06
C GLN A 241 -24.80 -1.90 17.28
N ASP A 242 -24.08 -2.47 16.31
CA ASP A 242 -24.61 -3.52 15.43
C ASP A 242 -23.48 -4.49 15.05
N MET A 243 -23.44 -5.61 15.76
CA MET A 243 -22.41 -6.63 15.55
C MET A 243 -22.55 -7.35 14.22
N GLU A 244 -23.76 -7.50 13.67
CA GLU A 244 -23.95 -8.12 12.35
C GLU A 244 -23.37 -7.23 11.24
N ARG A 245 -23.62 -5.92 11.30
CA ARG A 245 -23.00 -4.98 10.38
C ARG A 245 -21.50 -4.91 10.56
N ALA A 246 -21.01 -4.89 11.80
CA ALA A 246 -19.59 -4.92 12.08
C ALA A 246 -18.92 -6.14 11.44
N MET A 247 -19.55 -7.31 11.56
CA MET A 247 -19.03 -8.55 10.98
C MET A 247 -18.97 -8.50 9.45
N LYS A 248 -19.95 -7.95 8.77
CA LYS A 248 -19.91 -7.78 7.29
C LYS A 248 -18.68 -7.00 6.85
N TRP A 249 -18.35 -5.92 7.56
CA TRP A 249 -17.19 -5.11 7.24
C TRP A 249 -15.86 -5.80 7.61
N TYR A 250 -15.81 -6.51 8.74
CA TYR A 250 -14.63 -7.30 9.09
C TYR A 250 -14.40 -8.46 8.14
N GLU A 251 -15.46 -9.17 7.70
CA GLU A 251 -15.35 -10.25 6.72
C GLU A 251 -14.85 -9.73 5.36
N GLN A 252 -15.29 -8.56 4.94
CA GLN A 252 -14.76 -7.91 3.73
C GLN A 252 -13.26 -7.63 3.86
N ALA A 253 -12.81 -7.06 4.98
CA ALA A 253 -11.41 -6.81 5.24
C ALA A 253 -10.59 -8.11 5.36
N ALA A 254 -11.13 -9.12 6.03
CA ALA A 254 -10.50 -10.43 6.20
C ALA A 254 -10.33 -11.15 4.84
N SER A 255 -11.34 -11.07 3.97
CA SER A 255 -11.31 -11.60 2.62
C SER A 255 -10.29 -10.87 1.74
N ALA A 256 -10.07 -9.58 1.97
CA ALA A 256 -9.01 -8.79 1.36
C ALA A 256 -7.60 -9.08 1.92
N GLY A 257 -7.49 -9.98 2.91
CA GLY A 257 -6.22 -10.46 3.44
C GLY A 257 -5.75 -9.75 4.72
N ASP A 258 -6.53 -8.86 5.33
CA ASP A 258 -6.13 -8.19 6.56
C ASP A 258 -6.06 -9.18 7.74
N ALA A 259 -4.86 -9.40 8.28
CA ALA A 259 -4.61 -10.40 9.33
C ALA A 259 -5.34 -10.07 10.64
N ARG A 260 -5.52 -8.78 10.96
CA ARG A 260 -6.25 -8.36 12.15
C ARG A 260 -7.74 -8.62 12.00
N ALA A 261 -8.30 -8.32 10.84
CA ALA A 261 -9.69 -8.62 10.54
C ALA A 261 -9.94 -10.14 10.52
N GLN A 262 -9.04 -10.93 9.93
CA GLN A 262 -9.10 -12.40 9.97
C GLN A 262 -9.11 -12.94 11.39
N TYR A 263 -8.30 -12.38 12.29
CA TYR A 263 -8.30 -12.74 13.70
C TYR A 263 -9.64 -12.39 14.39
N ILE A 264 -10.17 -11.17 14.15
CA ILE A 264 -11.45 -10.73 14.71
C ILE A 264 -12.59 -11.62 14.24
N VAL A 265 -12.65 -11.91 12.94
CA VAL A 265 -13.66 -12.80 12.35
C VAL A 265 -13.54 -14.22 12.91
N GLY A 266 -12.32 -14.72 13.08
CA GLY A 266 -12.07 -16.02 13.70
C GLY A 266 -12.61 -16.11 15.13
N LEU A 267 -12.37 -15.08 15.95
CA LEU A 267 -12.93 -15.01 17.31
C LEU A 267 -14.45 -14.92 17.28
N ALA A 268 -15.02 -14.09 16.41
CA ALA A 268 -16.46 -13.93 16.33
C ALA A 268 -17.19 -15.24 15.98
N TYR A 269 -16.62 -16.08 15.11
CA TYR A 269 -17.15 -17.43 14.83
C TYR A 269 -16.95 -18.41 15.98
N LEU A 270 -15.94 -18.25 16.86
CA LEU A 270 -15.81 -19.06 18.09
C LEU A 270 -16.85 -18.70 19.15
N GLU A 271 -17.18 -17.41 19.25
CA GLU A 271 -18.00 -16.85 20.33
C GLU A 271 -19.47 -16.66 19.94
N GLY A 272 -19.78 -16.64 18.65
CA GLY A 272 -21.12 -16.32 18.15
C GLY A 272 -21.41 -14.81 18.18
N SER A 273 -20.39 -13.96 18.07
CA SER A 273 -20.53 -12.49 18.13
C SER A 273 -20.89 -11.90 16.76
N GLY A 274 -22.19 -11.60 16.55
CA GLY A 274 -22.72 -11.07 15.30
C GLY A 274 -22.84 -12.09 14.16
N VAL A 275 -22.41 -13.34 14.40
CA VAL A 275 -22.56 -14.49 13.50
C VAL A 275 -22.84 -15.74 14.32
N PRO A 276 -23.52 -16.76 13.76
CA PRO A 276 -23.67 -18.06 14.44
C PRO A 276 -22.30 -18.71 14.69
N VAL A 277 -22.17 -19.44 15.81
CA VAL A 277 -20.96 -20.20 16.13
C VAL A 277 -20.64 -21.19 15.03
N ASP A 278 -19.40 -21.16 14.55
CA ASP A 278 -18.86 -22.08 13.53
C ASP A 278 -17.36 -22.27 13.78
N GLU A 279 -17.02 -23.31 14.55
CA GLU A 279 -15.63 -23.59 14.92
C GLU A 279 -14.74 -23.90 13.71
N GLY A 280 -15.29 -24.49 12.65
CA GLY A 280 -14.54 -24.79 11.42
C GLY A 280 -14.15 -23.52 10.66
N LYS A 281 -15.09 -22.58 10.50
CA LYS A 281 -14.78 -21.26 9.94
C LYS A 281 -13.81 -20.48 10.82
N ALA A 282 -14.01 -20.50 12.13
CA ALA A 282 -13.13 -19.86 13.10
C ALA A 282 -11.69 -20.34 12.94
N PHE A 283 -11.48 -21.66 12.95
CA PHE A 283 -10.17 -22.26 12.74
C PHE A 283 -9.52 -21.81 11.44
N ASN A 284 -10.26 -21.81 10.33
CA ASN A 284 -9.73 -21.39 9.04
C ASN A 284 -9.27 -19.93 9.04
N TRP A 285 -10.08 -19.02 9.59
CA TRP A 285 -9.71 -17.60 9.68
C TRP A 285 -8.51 -17.36 10.59
N LEU A 286 -8.47 -18.01 11.75
CA LEU A 286 -7.33 -17.95 12.68
C LEU A 286 -6.05 -18.49 12.03
N ARG A 287 -6.15 -19.57 11.23
CA ARG A 287 -5.01 -20.15 10.51
C ARG A 287 -4.47 -19.17 9.45
N LEU A 288 -5.35 -18.47 8.73
CA LEU A 288 -4.93 -17.45 7.75
C LEU A 288 -4.21 -16.28 8.45
N ALA A 289 -4.74 -15.78 9.55
CA ALA A 289 -4.11 -14.72 10.33
C ALA A 289 -2.77 -15.17 10.95
N ALA A 290 -2.69 -16.38 11.49
CA ALA A 290 -1.47 -16.95 12.05
C ALA A 290 -0.38 -17.15 10.99
N GLY A 291 -0.76 -17.49 9.75
CA GLY A 291 0.14 -17.58 8.60
C GLY A 291 0.75 -16.24 8.18
N GLN A 292 0.17 -15.12 8.62
CA GLN A 292 0.68 -13.75 8.45
C GLN A 292 1.38 -13.20 9.71
N ASP A 293 1.85 -14.06 10.57
CA ASP A 293 2.57 -13.72 11.79
C ASP A 293 1.76 -12.85 12.79
N HIS A 294 0.42 -13.05 12.83
CA HIS A 294 -0.45 -12.44 13.82
C HIS A 294 -0.38 -13.22 15.13
N VAL A 295 0.36 -12.71 16.13
CA VAL A 295 0.69 -13.41 17.38
C VAL A 295 -0.56 -13.94 18.11
N ASN A 296 -1.59 -13.10 18.30
CA ASN A 296 -2.80 -13.52 19.00
C ASN A 296 -3.57 -14.61 18.24
N ALA A 297 -3.53 -14.60 16.89
CA ALA A 297 -4.12 -15.67 16.10
C ALA A 297 -3.36 -16.99 16.25
N MET A 298 -2.02 -16.95 16.35
CA MET A 298 -1.21 -18.14 16.65
C MET A 298 -1.55 -18.74 18.01
N LEU A 299 -1.74 -17.90 19.05
CA LEU A 299 -2.15 -18.35 20.38
C LEU A 299 -3.53 -18.99 20.34
N MET A 300 -4.50 -18.37 19.65
CA MET A 300 -5.84 -18.95 19.51
C MET A 300 -5.85 -20.24 18.69
N LEU A 301 -4.99 -20.32 17.67
CA LEU A 301 -4.81 -21.56 16.89
C LEU A 301 -4.23 -22.69 17.74
N SER A 302 -3.30 -22.39 18.65
CA SER A 302 -2.80 -23.33 19.66
C SER A 302 -3.93 -23.82 20.57
N VAL A 303 -4.84 -22.94 20.99
CA VAL A 303 -6.04 -23.33 21.76
C VAL A 303 -6.96 -24.22 20.94
N CYS A 304 -7.20 -23.92 19.66
CA CYS A 304 -8.02 -24.77 18.79
C CYS A 304 -7.46 -26.19 18.68
N TYR A 305 -6.15 -26.34 18.45
CA TYR A 305 -5.51 -27.66 18.41
C TYR A 305 -5.54 -28.38 19.75
N SER A 306 -5.35 -27.68 20.89
CA SER A 306 -5.37 -28.32 22.21
C SER A 306 -6.76 -28.77 22.63
N THR A 307 -7.82 -28.13 22.16
CA THR A 307 -9.22 -28.39 22.55
C THR A 307 -10.01 -29.15 21.49
N GLY A 308 -9.50 -29.28 20.27
CA GLY A 308 -10.22 -29.88 19.14
C GLY A 308 -11.29 -28.99 18.53
N LYS A 309 -11.25 -27.67 18.76
CA LYS A 309 -12.22 -26.72 18.20
C LYS A 309 -11.95 -26.42 16.72
N GLY A 310 -12.85 -26.87 15.87
CA GLY A 310 -12.77 -26.69 14.42
C GLY A 310 -11.68 -27.50 13.72
N THR A 311 -10.93 -28.34 14.46
CA THR A 311 -9.88 -29.22 13.98
C THR A 311 -9.77 -30.44 14.90
N PRO A 312 -9.26 -31.61 14.46
CA PRO A 312 -8.91 -32.67 15.37
C PRO A 312 -7.91 -32.19 16.44
N GLN A 313 -8.06 -32.72 17.67
CA GLN A 313 -7.14 -32.41 18.76
C GLN A 313 -5.72 -32.87 18.45
N ASP A 314 -4.73 -31.98 18.60
CA ASP A 314 -3.32 -32.23 18.32
C ASP A 314 -2.44 -31.40 19.29
N ALA A 315 -1.90 -32.06 20.29
CA ALA A 315 -1.09 -31.42 21.35
C ALA A 315 0.27 -30.93 20.80
N ASP A 316 0.84 -31.63 19.83
CA ASP A 316 2.13 -31.28 19.23
C ASP A 316 1.99 -29.99 18.40
N MET A 317 0.95 -29.92 17.59
CA MET A 317 0.64 -28.70 16.81
C MET A 317 0.27 -27.52 17.72
N ALA A 318 -0.42 -27.75 18.82
CA ALA A 318 -0.72 -26.71 19.81
C ALA A 318 0.57 -26.11 20.37
N GLU A 319 1.52 -26.95 20.77
CA GLU A 319 2.80 -26.47 21.31
C GLU A 319 3.66 -25.77 20.24
N VAL A 320 3.67 -26.24 19.00
CA VAL A 320 4.36 -25.59 17.88
C VAL A 320 3.88 -24.15 17.67
N TRP A 321 2.56 -23.94 17.59
CA TRP A 321 2.01 -22.60 17.40
C TRP A 321 2.23 -21.69 18.60
N LYS A 322 2.15 -22.23 19.81
CA LYS A 322 2.45 -21.49 21.05
C LYS A 322 3.90 -21.02 21.10
N LYS A 323 4.86 -21.91 20.81
CA LYS A 323 6.30 -21.54 20.74
C LYS A 323 6.56 -20.47 19.71
N LYS A 324 5.99 -20.61 18.50
CA LYS A 324 6.14 -19.63 17.44
C LYS A 324 5.61 -18.25 17.85
N ALA A 325 4.44 -18.20 18.51
CA ALA A 325 3.86 -16.96 19.01
C ALA A 325 4.76 -16.28 20.07
N LEU A 326 5.26 -17.05 21.04
CA LEU A 326 6.13 -16.53 22.10
C LEU A 326 7.47 -16.02 21.54
N GLN A 327 8.09 -16.78 20.63
CA GLN A 327 9.32 -16.36 19.97
C GLN A 327 9.13 -15.04 19.23
N LEU A 328 8.10 -14.93 18.39
CA LEU A 328 7.84 -13.74 17.60
C LEU A 328 7.54 -12.51 18.49
N ASN A 329 6.85 -12.73 19.62
CA ASN A 329 6.60 -11.66 20.59
C ASN A 329 7.90 -11.18 21.26
N ALA A 330 8.79 -12.09 21.65
CA ALA A 330 10.08 -11.77 22.23
C ALA A 330 10.98 -11.00 21.23
N GLU A 331 11.01 -11.40 19.96
CA GLU A 331 11.74 -10.69 18.90
C GLU A 331 11.21 -9.25 18.71
N ARG A 332 9.89 -9.05 18.77
CA ARG A 332 9.27 -7.73 18.66
C ARG A 332 9.55 -6.84 19.88
N GLU A 333 9.59 -7.41 21.07
CA GLU A 333 9.93 -6.69 22.31
C GLU A 333 11.41 -6.35 22.35
N GLY A 334 12.31 -7.29 22.01
CA GLY A 334 13.75 -7.06 21.91
C GLY A 334 14.14 -5.97 20.91
N SER A 335 13.38 -5.85 19.80
CA SER A 335 13.57 -4.80 18.80
C SER A 335 13.09 -3.42 19.25
N ARG A 336 12.33 -3.32 20.33
CA ARG A 336 11.81 -2.06 20.90
C ARG A 336 12.70 -1.47 22.00
N VAL A 337 13.70 -2.21 22.48
CA VAL A 337 14.66 -1.68 23.46
C VAL A 337 15.57 -0.67 22.73
N PRO A 338 15.58 0.62 23.10
CA PRO A 338 16.53 1.58 22.56
C PRO A 338 17.94 1.07 22.90
N GLN A 339 18.84 1.01 21.91
CA GLN A 339 20.26 0.88 22.20
C GLN A 339 20.65 2.10 23.04
N THR A 340 20.71 1.93 24.35
CA THR A 340 21.30 2.92 25.24
C THR A 340 22.75 3.05 24.81
N GLU A 341 23.10 4.21 24.30
CA GLU A 341 24.45 4.61 23.97
C GLU A 341 25.37 4.28 25.17
N GLU A 342 26.27 3.35 24.96
CA GLU A 342 27.45 3.23 25.83
C GLU A 342 28.28 4.50 25.61
N ARG A 343 28.39 5.28 26.70
CA ARG A 343 29.27 6.45 26.80
C ARG A 343 30.70 6.02 26.99
#